data_96c909d97362e4dcdbbb2c3272fd8bc7
#
_entry.id   96c909d97362e4dcdbbb2c3272fd8bc7
#
_cell.length_a   1.000
_cell.length_b   1.000
_cell.length_c   1.000
_cell.angle_alpha   90.00
_cell.angle_beta   90.00
_cell.angle_gamma   90.00
#
_symmetry.space_group_name_H-M   'P 1'
#
loop_
_entity.id
_entity.type
_entity.pdbx_description
1 polymer ?
#
loop_
_entity_poly.entity_id
_entity_poly.type
_entity_poly.pdbx_seq_one_letter_code
_entity_poly.pdbx_strand_id
1 'polypeptide(L)'
;MSIPVAIDDLTAATGEYGWAYLLTVRDDLRPHVVAVTPRWDGEQLVMEVGRGTARNAEQRPSISLCYPPVVDGDYSLIVDGDASVEGHAMVRFAPTGAVLHRPAAKGFTGSATGCGNDCEPVGPSGGSGPTGPDR
;
A
#
# COMPACT_ATOMS: atom_id res chain seq x y z
N MET A 1 -7.01 -10.68 0.58
CA MET A 1 -7.51 -10.39 -0.78
C MET A 1 -6.96 -9.09 -1.30
N SER A 2 -6.59 -9.06 -2.53
CA SER A 2 -6.10 -7.84 -3.17
C SER A 2 -6.93 -7.56 -4.41
N ILE A 3 -7.45 -6.36 -4.48
CA ILE A 3 -8.28 -5.92 -5.60
C ILE A 3 -7.50 -4.85 -6.35
N PRO A 4 -7.16 -5.05 -7.62
CA PRO A 4 -6.42 -4.03 -8.37
C PRO A 4 -7.21 -2.73 -8.47
N VAL A 5 -6.49 -1.62 -8.40
CA VAL A 5 -7.05 -0.29 -8.60
C VAL A 5 -6.33 0.33 -9.79
N ALA A 6 -7.08 0.78 -10.77
CA ALA A 6 -6.49 1.42 -11.94
C ALA A 6 -5.84 2.74 -11.54
N ILE A 7 -4.74 3.07 -12.18
CA ILE A 7 -4.02 4.33 -11.91
C ILE A 7 -4.95 5.53 -12.09
N ASP A 8 -5.81 5.49 -13.11
CA ASP A 8 -6.73 6.60 -13.37
C ASP A 8 -7.76 6.81 -12.26
N ASP A 9 -7.97 5.80 -11.42
CA ASP A 9 -8.93 5.89 -10.31
C ASP A 9 -8.28 6.30 -8.99
N LEU A 10 -6.96 6.47 -8.96
CA LEU A 10 -6.25 6.71 -7.71
C LEU A 10 -6.59 8.04 -7.05
N THR A 11 -6.80 9.09 -7.82
CA THR A 11 -7.14 10.39 -7.24
C THR A 11 -8.41 10.28 -6.41
N ALA A 12 -9.43 9.61 -6.95
CA ALA A 12 -10.67 9.39 -6.22
C ALA A 12 -10.45 8.44 -5.04
N ALA A 13 -9.73 7.35 -5.26
CA ALA A 13 -9.51 6.35 -4.21
C ALA A 13 -8.76 6.93 -3.02
N THR A 14 -7.68 7.67 -3.26
CA THR A 14 -6.89 8.27 -2.18
C THR A 14 -7.65 9.34 -1.42
N GLY A 15 -8.62 9.98 -2.06
CA GLY A 15 -9.43 11.02 -1.43
C GLY A 15 -10.26 10.54 -0.24
N GLU A 16 -10.44 9.24 -0.12
CA GLU A 16 -11.17 8.67 1.01
C GLU A 16 -10.28 8.38 2.22
N TYR A 17 -8.99 8.59 2.08
CA TYR A 17 -8.01 8.33 3.13
C TYR A 17 -7.38 9.64 3.58
N GLY A 18 -7.02 9.72 4.85
CA GLY A 18 -6.48 10.97 5.41
C GLY A 18 -4.96 11.07 5.36
N TRP A 19 -4.28 9.95 5.37
CA TRP A 19 -2.82 9.90 5.45
C TRP A 19 -2.33 8.51 5.05
N ALA A 20 -1.03 8.36 4.92
CA ALA A 20 -0.44 7.09 4.52
C ALA A 20 0.87 6.84 5.25
N TYR A 21 1.27 5.59 5.28
CA TYR A 21 2.65 5.23 5.57
C TYR A 21 3.45 5.23 4.28
N LEU A 22 4.62 5.83 4.34
CA LEU A 22 5.58 5.76 3.25
C LEU A 22 6.63 4.71 3.61
N LEU A 23 6.81 3.76 2.72
CA LEU A 23 7.76 2.66 2.90
C LEU A 23 8.94 2.88 1.96
N THR A 24 10.11 3.03 2.54
CA THR A 24 11.37 3.17 1.81
C THR A 24 12.34 2.11 2.30
N VAL A 25 13.47 1.98 1.64
CA VAL A 25 14.48 0.98 2.00
C VAL A 25 15.77 1.68 2.38
N ARG A 26 16.28 1.33 3.55
CA ARG A 26 17.53 1.89 4.08
C ARG A 26 18.75 1.28 3.37
N ASP A 27 19.91 1.88 3.60
CA ASP A 27 21.17 1.37 3.03
C ASP A 27 21.47 -0.06 3.46
N ASP A 28 21.05 -0.45 4.66
CA ASP A 28 21.21 -1.80 5.15
C ASP A 28 20.11 -2.75 4.66
N LEU A 29 19.30 -2.29 3.70
CA LEU A 29 18.19 -3.02 3.08
C LEU A 29 17.03 -3.28 4.05
N ARG A 30 17.00 -2.61 5.19
CA ARG A 30 15.88 -2.71 6.10
C ARG A 30 14.75 -1.78 5.66
N PRO A 31 13.51 -2.26 5.68
CA PRO A 31 12.37 -1.38 5.41
C PRO A 31 12.28 -0.27 6.45
N HIS A 32 11.93 0.91 5.99
CA HIS A 32 11.75 2.09 6.83
C HIS A 32 10.36 2.66 6.58
N VAL A 33 9.64 2.95 7.64
CA VAL A 33 8.22 3.33 7.54
C VAL A 33 8.01 4.63 8.31
N VAL A 34 7.41 5.61 7.66
CA VAL A 34 7.04 6.88 8.29
C VAL A 34 5.64 7.28 7.86
N ALA A 35 4.95 8.02 8.71
CA ALA A 35 3.63 8.55 8.35
C ALA A 35 3.79 9.84 7.57
N VAL A 36 3.00 9.99 6.52
CA VAL A 36 3.04 11.15 5.63
C VAL A 36 1.62 11.57 5.25
N THR A 37 1.49 12.78 4.76
CA THR A 37 0.23 13.26 4.21
C THR A 37 0.45 13.62 2.75
N PRO A 38 0.32 12.66 1.84
CA PRO A 38 0.54 12.92 0.42
C PRO A 38 -0.56 13.81 -0.15
N ARG A 39 -0.19 14.64 -1.09
CA ARG A 39 -1.16 15.43 -1.85
C ARG A 39 -0.86 15.31 -3.34
N TRP A 40 -1.87 15.43 -4.14
CA TRP A 40 -1.70 15.36 -5.59
C TRP A 40 -1.16 16.68 -6.14
N ASP A 41 -0.23 16.54 -7.07
CA ASP A 41 0.28 17.63 -7.89
C ASP A 41 0.31 17.08 -9.32
N GLY A 42 -0.73 17.36 -10.08
CA GLY A 42 -0.91 16.70 -11.36
C GLY A 42 -1.15 15.21 -11.19
N GLU A 43 -0.36 14.41 -11.84
CA GLU A 43 -0.47 12.95 -11.78
C GLU A 43 0.48 12.32 -10.77
N GLN A 44 1.15 13.14 -9.99
CA GLN A 44 2.08 12.65 -8.97
C GLN A 44 1.62 13.08 -7.59
N LEU A 45 2.05 12.30 -6.60
CA LEU A 45 1.85 12.64 -5.21
C LEU A 45 3.13 13.29 -4.69
N VAL A 46 2.98 14.32 -3.88
CA VAL A 46 4.11 14.98 -3.23
C VAL A 46 3.91 14.94 -1.73
N MET A 47 5.00 14.79 -1.01
CA MET A 47 4.96 14.71 0.44
C MET A 47 6.27 15.20 1.05
N GLU A 48 6.14 15.86 2.20
CA GLU A 48 7.29 16.28 2.96
C GLU A 48 7.75 15.14 3.86
N VAL A 49 9.06 14.95 3.94
CA VAL A 49 9.66 13.85 4.71
C VAL A 49 10.92 14.35 5.40
N GLY A 50 11.44 13.54 6.31
CA GLY A 50 12.74 13.80 6.91
C GLY A 50 13.88 13.47 5.95
N ARG A 51 15.08 13.94 6.27
CA ARG A 51 16.25 13.74 5.43
C ARG A 51 16.59 12.27 5.20
N GLY A 52 16.45 11.45 6.23
CA GLY A 52 16.74 10.02 6.09
C GLY A 52 15.80 9.34 5.12
N THR A 53 14.52 9.66 5.20
CA THR A 53 13.52 9.14 4.26
C THR A 53 13.80 9.61 2.84
N ALA A 54 14.10 10.90 2.68
CA ALA A 54 14.42 11.44 1.36
C ALA A 54 15.65 10.75 0.77
N ARG A 55 16.67 10.53 1.58
CA ARG A 55 17.86 9.82 1.13
C ARG A 55 17.54 8.39 0.70
N ASN A 56 16.73 7.68 1.47
CA ASN A 56 16.32 6.34 1.09
C ASN A 56 15.61 6.34 -0.26
N ALA A 57 14.68 7.26 -0.45
CA ALA A 57 13.92 7.36 -1.69
C ALA A 57 14.80 7.74 -2.89
N GLU A 58 15.81 8.56 -2.65
CA GLU A 58 16.75 8.94 -3.72
C GLU A 58 17.63 7.76 -4.13
N GLN A 59 18.12 7.01 -3.15
CA GLN A 59 19.02 5.89 -3.40
C GLN A 59 18.29 4.68 -3.95
N ARG A 60 17.06 4.46 -3.51
CA ARG A 60 16.23 3.31 -3.92
C ARG A 60 14.83 3.83 -4.20
N PRO A 61 14.59 4.26 -5.44
CA PRO A 61 13.35 4.97 -5.77
C PRO A 61 12.10 4.12 -5.89
N SER A 62 12.21 2.81 -5.90
CA SER A 62 11.03 1.95 -5.88
C SER A 62 10.49 1.91 -4.46
N ILE A 63 9.41 2.61 -4.24
CA ILE A 63 8.82 2.80 -2.91
C ILE A 63 7.33 2.54 -2.95
N SER A 64 6.70 2.49 -1.77
CA SER A 64 5.28 2.24 -1.66
C SER A 64 4.63 3.16 -0.65
N LEU A 65 3.36 3.46 -0.88
CA LEU A 65 2.50 4.11 0.09
C LEU A 65 1.45 3.11 0.55
N CYS A 66 1.20 3.09 1.84
CA CYS A 66 0.13 2.28 2.40
C CYS A 66 -0.83 3.19 3.16
N TYR A 67 -2.02 3.36 2.63
CA TYR A 67 -3.08 4.12 3.27
C TYR A 67 -3.85 3.14 4.16
N PRO A 68 -3.77 3.29 5.49
CA PRO A 68 -4.48 2.37 6.37
C PRO A 68 -5.99 2.56 6.28
N PRO A 69 -6.77 1.55 6.61
CA PRO A 69 -8.21 1.67 6.52
C PRO A 69 -8.73 2.72 7.51
N VAL A 70 -9.73 3.47 7.08
CA VAL A 70 -10.36 4.48 7.91
C VAL A 70 -11.24 3.83 8.98
N VAL A 71 -11.81 2.69 8.65
CA VAL A 71 -12.67 1.93 9.54
C VAL A 71 -12.07 0.54 9.70
N ASP A 72 -12.08 0.04 10.94
CA ASP A 72 -11.59 -1.31 11.24
C ASP A 72 -12.24 -2.35 10.34
N GLY A 73 -11.41 -3.23 9.79
CA GLY A 73 -11.87 -4.31 8.93
C GLY A 73 -12.06 -3.91 7.48
N ASP A 74 -11.89 -2.65 7.18
CA ASP A 74 -11.98 -2.18 5.80
C ASP A 74 -10.63 -2.34 5.08
N TYR A 75 -10.58 -1.95 3.81
CA TYR A 75 -9.40 -2.13 2.98
C TYR A 75 -8.35 -1.07 3.26
N SER A 76 -7.09 -1.51 3.24
CA SER A 76 -5.95 -0.61 3.04
C SER A 76 -5.78 -0.37 1.54
N LEU A 77 -5.29 0.81 1.18
CA LEU A 77 -4.91 1.08 -0.21
C LEU A 77 -3.39 1.09 -0.28
N ILE A 78 -2.83 0.19 -1.05
CA ILE A 78 -1.38 0.08 -1.23
C ILE A 78 -1.05 0.55 -2.63
N VAL A 79 -0.14 1.51 -2.73
CA VAL A 79 0.26 2.10 -4.01
C VAL A 79 1.76 1.94 -4.16
N ASP A 80 2.18 1.28 -5.23
CA ASP A 80 3.58 1.20 -5.59
C ASP A 80 3.92 2.30 -6.58
N GLY A 81 5.15 2.75 -6.54
CA GLY A 81 5.56 3.79 -7.47
C GLY A 81 7.04 4.10 -7.40
N ASP A 82 7.41 5.08 -8.18
CA ASP A 82 8.79 5.53 -8.29
C ASP A 82 8.93 6.93 -7.73
N ALA A 83 9.96 7.11 -6.93
CA ALA A 83 10.22 8.37 -6.27
C ALA A 83 11.23 9.21 -7.00
N SER A 84 11.08 10.51 -6.88
CA SER A 84 12.14 11.47 -7.11
C SER A 84 12.16 12.43 -5.92
N VAL A 85 13.29 13.02 -5.64
CA VAL A 85 13.48 13.86 -4.47
C VAL A 85 13.81 15.28 -4.91
N GLU A 86 13.08 16.25 -4.34
CA GLU A 86 13.35 17.66 -4.54
C GLU A 86 13.93 18.24 -3.27
N GLY A 87 15.08 18.88 -3.39
CA GLY A 87 15.77 19.41 -2.22
C GLY A 87 16.19 18.28 -1.29
N HIS A 88 15.92 18.45 0.02
CA HIS A 88 16.31 17.48 1.03
C HIS A 88 15.14 16.86 1.78
N ALA A 89 13.92 17.26 1.45
CA ALA A 89 12.77 16.90 2.27
C ALA A 89 11.47 16.71 1.50
N MET A 90 11.51 16.77 0.18
CA MET A 90 10.30 16.61 -0.62
C MET A 90 10.43 15.40 -1.54
N VAL A 91 9.50 14.46 -1.39
CA VAL A 91 9.42 13.29 -2.26
C VAL A 91 8.28 13.48 -3.24
N ARG A 92 8.57 13.28 -4.52
CA ARG A 92 7.57 13.12 -5.56
C ARG A 92 7.42 11.65 -5.87
N PHE A 93 6.21 11.23 -6.03
CA PHE A 93 5.87 9.82 -6.18
C PHE A 93 4.99 9.65 -7.42
N ALA A 94 5.49 8.88 -8.36
CA ALA A 94 4.76 8.53 -9.57
C ALA A 94 4.17 7.13 -9.40
N PRO A 95 2.86 6.99 -9.24
CA PRO A 95 2.24 5.68 -9.05
C PRO A 95 2.43 4.79 -10.26
N THR A 96 2.72 3.51 -10.02
CA THR A 96 2.85 2.51 -11.08
C THR A 96 1.85 1.37 -10.92
N GLY A 97 1.29 1.18 -9.74
CA GLY A 97 0.28 0.17 -9.50
C GLY A 97 -0.36 0.36 -8.15
N ALA A 98 -1.55 -0.18 -7.98
CA ALA A 98 -2.25 -0.05 -6.72
C ALA A 98 -3.22 -1.21 -6.50
N VAL A 99 -3.42 -1.54 -5.23
CA VAL A 99 -4.38 -2.56 -4.82
C VAL A 99 -5.09 -2.13 -3.54
N LEU A 100 -6.33 -2.54 -3.40
CA LEU A 100 -6.99 -2.56 -2.11
C LEU A 100 -6.68 -3.91 -1.47
N HIS A 101 -6.32 -3.89 -0.21
CA HIS A 101 -5.91 -5.09 0.48
C HIS A 101 -6.44 -5.12 1.91
N ARG A 102 -6.83 -6.29 2.37
CA ARG A 102 -7.14 -6.54 3.78
C ARG A 102 -6.84 -8.00 4.10
N PRO A 103 -6.63 -8.33 5.38
CA PRO A 103 -6.42 -9.72 5.76
C PRO A 103 -7.70 -10.53 5.57
N ALA A 104 -7.56 -11.84 5.61
CA ALA A 104 -8.70 -12.74 5.55
C ALA A 104 -9.66 -12.46 6.68
N ALA A 105 -10.94 -12.60 6.40
CA ALA A 105 -11.96 -12.46 7.43
C ALA A 105 -11.73 -13.52 8.52
N LYS A 106 -12.04 -13.14 9.77
CA LYS A 106 -11.93 -14.06 10.87
C LYS A 106 -12.83 -15.26 10.62
N GLY A 107 -12.26 -16.45 10.74
CA GLY A 107 -12.98 -17.69 10.46
C GLY A 107 -12.93 -18.15 9.02
N PHE A 108 -12.31 -17.37 8.15
CA PHE A 108 -12.13 -17.79 6.77
C PHE A 108 -11.23 -19.02 6.72
N THR A 109 -11.69 -20.05 6.07
CA THR A 109 -10.96 -21.33 6.02
C THR A 109 -10.13 -21.53 4.77
N GLY A 110 -9.89 -20.47 4.05
CA GLY A 110 -9.13 -20.57 2.82
C GLY A 110 -9.99 -20.90 1.62
N SER A 111 -9.38 -20.99 0.50
CA SER A 111 -10.06 -21.28 -0.74
C SER A 111 -9.34 -22.43 -1.46
N ALA A 112 -9.98 -22.93 -2.49
CA ALA A 112 -9.38 -23.98 -3.29
C ALA A 112 -8.07 -23.57 -3.95
N THR A 113 -7.82 -22.27 -4.04
CA THR A 113 -6.57 -21.77 -4.59
C THR A 113 -5.45 -21.71 -3.57
N GLY A 114 -5.74 -22.05 -2.32
CA GLY A 114 -4.74 -21.99 -1.26
C GLY A 114 -4.48 -20.60 -0.72
N CYS A 115 -5.28 -19.65 -1.10
CA CYS A 115 -5.14 -18.28 -0.59
C CYS A 115 -5.62 -18.23 0.85
N GLY A 116 -4.76 -17.87 1.78
CA GLY A 116 -5.09 -17.77 3.19
C GLY A 116 -5.58 -16.42 3.62
N ASN A 117 -5.59 -15.45 2.73
CA ASN A 117 -6.11 -14.13 3.01
C ASN A 117 -7.59 -14.07 2.70
N ASP A 118 -8.14 -12.88 2.72
CA ASP A 118 -9.53 -12.68 2.37
C ASP A 118 -9.78 -12.74 0.86
N CYS A 119 -9.09 -13.62 0.19
CA CYS A 119 -9.40 -13.93 -1.17
C CYS A 119 -10.83 -14.39 -1.24
N GLU A 120 -11.56 -13.86 -2.19
CA GLU A 120 -12.93 -14.25 -2.36
C GLU A 120 -12.99 -15.74 -2.71
N PRO A 121 -13.65 -16.56 -1.92
CA PRO A 121 -13.74 -17.96 -2.25
C PRO A 121 -14.49 -18.13 -3.56
N VAL A 122 -14.00 -18.98 -4.39
CA VAL A 122 -14.68 -19.29 -5.63
C VAL A 122 -15.69 -20.38 -5.32
N GLY A 123 -16.94 -20.02 -5.37
CA GLY A 123 -17.99 -20.97 -5.05
C GLY A 123 -18.12 -21.16 -3.56
N PRO A 124 -18.78 -22.23 -3.15
CA PRO A 124 -19.00 -22.47 -1.73
C PRO A 124 -17.65 -22.57 -1.06
N SER A 125 -17.50 -21.77 -0.05
CA SER A 125 -16.30 -21.77 0.73
C SER A 125 -16.23 -23.01 1.59
N GLY A 126 -16.46 -24.11 1.05
CA GLY A 126 -16.36 -25.33 1.81
C GLY A 126 -14.95 -25.64 2.24
N GLY A 127 -14.06 -24.75 1.97
CA GLY A 127 -12.71 -24.98 2.34
C GLY A 127 -12.57 -25.23 3.82
N SER A 128 -12.03 -26.34 4.17
CA SER A 128 -11.71 -26.67 5.53
C SER A 128 -10.23 -26.49 5.79
N GLY A 129 -9.58 -25.77 4.96
CA GLY A 129 -8.17 -25.51 5.16
C GLY A 129 -7.94 -24.61 6.37
N PRO A 130 -6.71 -24.55 6.84
CA PRO A 130 -6.40 -23.67 7.94
C PRO A 130 -6.68 -22.24 7.54
N THR A 131 -7.22 -21.51 8.46
CA THR A 131 -7.34 -20.08 8.28
C THR A 131 -6.05 -19.45 8.71
N GLY A 132 -5.80 -18.34 8.19
CA GLY A 132 -4.66 -17.64 8.67
C GLY A 132 -4.43 -16.38 7.89
N PRO A 133 -3.83 -15.42 8.53
CA PRO A 133 -3.35 -14.25 7.84
C PRO A 133 -2.07 -14.64 7.13
N ASP A 134 -2.14 -14.90 5.89
CA ASP A 134 -0.98 -15.34 5.14
C ASP A 134 -0.27 -14.23 4.45
N ARG A 135 -0.26 -13.15 5.05
CA ARG A 135 0.45 -12.05 4.46
C ARG A 135 1.77 -11.87 5.10
#